data_69c0b7f3a3526f509171eb59b599957f
#
_entry.id   69c0b7f3a3526f509171eb59b599957f
#
_cell.length_a   1.000
_cell.length_b   1.000
_cell.length_c   1.000
_cell.angle_alpha   90.00
_cell.angle_beta   90.00
_cell.angle_gamma   90.00
#
_symmetry.space_group_name_H-M   'P 1'
#
loop_
_entity.id
_entity.type
_entity.pdbx_description
1 polymer ?
#
loop_
_entity_poly.entity_id
_entity_poly.type
_entity_poly.pdbx_seq_one_letter_code
_entity_poly.pdbx_strand_id
1 'polypeptide(L)'
;MEAGGGSLCVFKDVRLHIDKGQFVAMVGHSGCGKSTLLNIIAGLEQPSEGAIILDGKEIDTPGLDRMVVFQNFSLLPWMSVYENIHLAVKAAFAQWDRKRLHDYVQRYIHMVGLAGSEHKKPAALSGGMRQRVGLARAFAVQPKVLLLDEPFAQIDALTRVNIQDELMHMWTATQNTVFMVTHDVEEAILLSDRIALMTSGPEAELAEIVDVGFPRPRIREQVMDLPEYSRIKKYIMQFLKNNSREVSAGGAVPGAGVLVSKPVGAEA
;
A
#
# COMPACT_ATOMS: atom_id res chain seq x y z
N MET A 1 -20.74 5.14 38.47
CA MET A 1 -19.31 5.34 38.20
C MET A 1 -19.20 5.41 36.67
N GLU A 2 -19.26 6.61 36.14
CA GLU A 2 -19.07 6.86 34.71
C GLU A 2 -17.57 6.69 34.40
N ALA A 3 -17.24 5.68 33.60
CA ALA A 3 -15.89 5.55 33.03
C ALA A 3 -15.71 6.69 32.04
N GLY A 4 -14.83 7.64 32.34
CA GLY A 4 -14.46 8.73 31.46
C GLY A 4 -13.87 8.18 30.17
N GLY A 5 -14.67 8.12 29.12
CA GLY A 5 -14.26 7.79 27.76
C GLY A 5 -13.47 8.93 27.15
N GLY A 6 -12.19 9.07 27.47
CA GLY A 6 -11.28 9.93 26.73
C GLY A 6 -11.11 9.38 25.32
N SER A 7 -11.45 10.13 24.28
CA SER A 7 -11.16 9.77 22.90
C SER A 7 -9.63 9.70 22.71
N LEU A 8 -9.13 8.56 22.22
CA LEU A 8 -7.71 8.38 21.91
C LEU A 8 -7.44 9.00 20.54
N CYS A 9 -6.63 10.05 20.48
CA CYS A 9 -6.12 10.56 19.22
C CYS A 9 -5.05 9.60 18.66
N VAL A 10 -5.35 8.93 17.55
CA VAL A 10 -4.44 7.96 16.93
C VAL A 10 -3.32 8.68 16.17
N PHE A 11 -3.72 9.64 15.33
CA PHE A 11 -2.80 10.53 14.58
C PHE A 11 -3.45 11.90 14.36
N LYS A 12 -2.65 12.90 14.08
CA LYS A 12 -3.09 14.28 13.82
C LYS A 12 -2.25 14.93 12.70
N ASP A 13 -2.80 15.98 12.10
CA ASP A 13 -2.12 16.84 11.11
C ASP A 13 -1.44 16.10 9.94
N VAL A 14 -2.03 14.97 9.50
CA VAL A 14 -1.53 14.23 8.34
C VAL A 14 -1.90 14.96 7.05
N ARG A 15 -0.92 15.56 6.37
CA ARG A 15 -1.08 16.21 5.07
C ARG A 15 -0.24 15.49 4.04
N LEU A 16 -0.89 14.64 3.24
CA LEU A 16 -0.24 13.84 2.21
C LEU A 16 -0.89 14.10 0.85
N HIS A 17 -0.08 14.50 -0.12
CA HIS A 17 -0.48 14.59 -1.51
C HIS A 17 0.18 13.45 -2.31
N ILE A 18 -0.63 12.78 -3.12
CA ILE A 18 -0.18 11.68 -3.99
C ILE A 18 -0.60 12.00 -5.42
N ASP A 19 0.35 12.08 -6.32
CA ASP A 19 0.10 12.32 -7.73
C ASP A 19 -0.49 11.09 -8.42
N LYS A 20 -1.27 11.32 -9.48
CA LYS A 20 -1.83 10.22 -10.27
C LYS A 20 -0.74 9.32 -10.82
N GLY A 21 -0.91 8.00 -10.64
CA GLY A 21 0.05 6.99 -11.07
C GLY A 21 1.27 6.85 -10.16
N GLN A 22 1.37 7.60 -9.08
CA GLN A 22 2.48 7.51 -8.14
C GLN A 22 2.29 6.33 -7.19
N PHE A 23 3.38 5.67 -6.84
CA PHE A 23 3.41 4.64 -5.82
C PHE A 23 4.02 5.22 -4.54
N VAL A 24 3.22 5.41 -3.50
CA VAL A 24 3.66 5.92 -2.19
C VAL A 24 3.58 4.82 -1.14
N ALA A 25 4.66 4.60 -0.41
CA ALA A 25 4.67 3.74 0.76
C ALA A 25 4.62 4.57 2.04
N MET A 26 3.88 4.12 3.04
CA MET A 26 3.91 4.68 4.40
C MET A 26 4.59 3.70 5.34
N VAL A 27 5.62 4.20 6.04
CA VAL A 27 6.41 3.44 6.99
C VAL A 27 6.33 4.08 8.37
N GLY A 28 6.20 3.26 9.40
CA GLY A 28 6.13 3.69 10.80
C GLY A 28 5.96 2.49 11.74
N HIS A 29 6.08 2.72 13.03
CA HIS A 29 5.92 1.67 14.05
C HIS A 29 4.52 1.07 14.08
N SER A 30 4.42 -0.15 14.62
CA SER A 30 3.12 -0.79 14.86
C SER A 30 2.28 0.07 15.81
N GLY A 31 0.98 0.22 15.48
CA GLY A 31 0.04 1.01 16.28
C GLY A 31 0.10 2.53 16.09
N CYS A 32 0.90 3.08 15.15
CA CYS A 32 0.90 4.52 14.86
C CYS A 32 -0.27 4.98 13.96
N GLY A 33 -1.18 4.09 13.57
CA GLY A 33 -2.39 4.47 12.83
C GLY A 33 -2.33 4.31 11.32
N LYS A 34 -1.31 3.64 10.75
CA LYS A 34 -1.18 3.46 9.29
C LYS A 34 -2.39 2.78 8.65
N SER A 35 -2.84 1.64 9.21
CA SER A 35 -4.03 0.94 8.71
C SER A 35 -5.31 1.75 8.93
N THR A 36 -5.41 2.53 10.02
CA THR A 36 -6.52 3.46 10.23
C THR A 36 -6.55 4.54 9.15
N LEU A 37 -5.41 5.15 8.83
CA LEU A 37 -5.34 6.12 7.73
C LEU A 37 -5.70 5.48 6.38
N LEU A 38 -5.22 4.26 6.12
CA LEU A 38 -5.59 3.52 4.91
C LEU A 38 -7.11 3.26 4.85
N ASN A 39 -7.73 2.88 5.95
CA ASN A 39 -9.18 2.69 6.03
C ASN A 39 -9.96 3.99 5.80
N ILE A 40 -9.46 5.11 6.30
CA ILE A 40 -10.05 6.45 6.04
C ILE A 40 -9.94 6.78 4.54
N ILE A 41 -8.79 6.55 3.91
CA ILE A 41 -8.61 6.74 2.45
C ILE A 41 -9.55 5.81 1.67
N ALA A 42 -9.80 4.60 2.15
CA ALA A 42 -10.74 3.66 1.55
C ALA A 42 -12.22 4.08 1.71
N GLY A 43 -12.52 5.01 2.62
CA GLY A 43 -13.88 5.40 3.02
C GLY A 43 -14.56 4.37 3.93
N LEU A 44 -13.78 3.46 4.54
CA LEU A 44 -14.26 2.46 5.51
C LEU A 44 -14.39 3.03 6.92
N GLU A 45 -13.63 4.06 7.23
CA GLU A 45 -13.67 4.82 8.47
C GLU A 45 -13.75 6.32 8.16
N GLN A 46 -14.37 7.09 9.07
CA GLN A 46 -14.46 8.54 8.93
C GLN A 46 -13.35 9.21 9.74
N PRO A 47 -12.67 10.23 9.21
CA PRO A 47 -11.77 11.04 10.03
C PRO A 47 -12.58 11.85 11.03
N SER A 48 -12.04 12.08 12.24
CA SER A 48 -12.66 12.98 13.22
C SER A 48 -12.65 14.43 12.76
N GLU A 49 -11.60 14.82 12.03
CA GLU A 49 -11.40 16.14 11.44
C GLU A 49 -10.68 16.01 10.09
N GLY A 50 -10.87 16.96 9.19
CA GLY A 50 -10.29 16.95 7.86
C GLY A 50 -11.10 16.13 6.86
N ALA A 51 -10.52 15.92 5.66
CA ALA A 51 -11.18 15.22 4.57
C ALA A 51 -10.18 14.51 3.65
N ILE A 52 -10.63 13.49 2.96
CA ILE A 52 -9.92 12.85 1.85
C ILE A 52 -10.47 13.38 0.53
N ILE A 53 -9.59 13.86 -0.33
CA ILE A 53 -9.97 14.39 -1.64
C ILE A 53 -9.39 13.49 -2.74
N LEU A 54 -10.24 12.96 -3.61
CA LEU A 54 -9.86 12.22 -4.81
C LEU A 54 -10.40 12.91 -6.06
N ASP A 55 -9.52 13.29 -6.97
CA ASP A 55 -9.89 14.01 -8.20
C ASP A 55 -10.79 15.24 -7.92
N GLY A 56 -10.48 16.00 -6.86
CA GLY A 56 -11.21 17.20 -6.46
C GLY A 56 -12.57 16.95 -5.78
N LYS A 57 -12.90 15.71 -5.45
CA LYS A 57 -14.11 15.33 -4.73
C LYS A 57 -13.78 14.77 -3.35
N GLU A 58 -14.50 15.19 -2.35
CA GLU A 58 -14.40 14.61 -1.02
C GLU A 58 -14.95 13.18 -1.02
N ILE A 59 -14.27 12.31 -0.27
CA ILE A 59 -14.62 10.90 -0.12
C ILE A 59 -15.06 10.64 1.30
N ASP A 60 -16.24 10.07 1.45
CA ASP A 60 -16.86 9.70 2.73
C ASP A 60 -17.35 8.25 2.80
N THR A 61 -17.38 7.56 1.67
CA THR A 61 -17.90 6.19 1.56
C THR A 61 -16.99 5.31 0.69
N PRO A 62 -17.02 3.98 0.85
CA PRO A 62 -16.29 3.06 -0.04
C PRO A 62 -16.79 3.15 -1.48
N GLY A 63 -15.86 2.98 -2.44
CA GLY A 63 -16.19 3.01 -3.87
C GLY A 63 -15.32 2.07 -4.69
N LEU A 64 -15.77 1.72 -5.90
CA LEU A 64 -15.00 0.90 -6.85
C LEU A 64 -13.79 1.62 -7.45
N ASP A 65 -13.71 2.92 -7.25
CA ASP A 65 -12.56 3.75 -7.63
C ASP A 65 -11.36 3.56 -6.69
N ARG A 66 -11.56 2.89 -5.55
CA ARG A 66 -10.54 2.55 -4.55
C ARG A 66 -10.69 1.09 -4.17
N MET A 67 -9.62 0.32 -4.32
CA MET A 67 -9.60 -1.10 -3.94
C MET A 67 -8.58 -1.34 -2.86
N VAL A 68 -8.96 -2.13 -1.84
CA VAL A 68 -8.10 -2.50 -0.72
C VAL A 68 -7.64 -3.94 -0.85
N VAL A 69 -6.34 -4.16 -0.69
CA VAL A 69 -5.74 -5.47 -0.45
C VAL A 69 -5.32 -5.51 1.02
N PHE A 70 -6.05 -6.26 1.82
CA PHE A 70 -5.84 -6.37 3.26
C PHE A 70 -4.75 -7.39 3.60
N GLN A 71 -4.12 -7.22 4.74
CA GLN A 71 -3.08 -8.11 5.28
C GLN A 71 -3.53 -9.59 5.38
N ASN A 72 -4.79 -9.84 5.70
CA ASN A 72 -5.37 -11.18 5.82
C ASN A 72 -6.01 -11.70 4.51
N PHE A 73 -5.65 -11.09 3.36
CA PHE A 73 -6.14 -11.40 2.01
C PHE A 73 -7.64 -11.13 1.79
N SER A 74 -8.48 -11.12 2.81
CA SER A 74 -9.94 -10.92 2.79
C SER A 74 -10.66 -11.62 1.64
N LEU A 75 -10.27 -12.87 1.37
CA LEU A 75 -10.95 -13.71 0.41
C LEU A 75 -12.23 -14.29 1.01
N LEU A 76 -13.27 -14.41 0.18
CA LEU A 76 -14.51 -15.07 0.57
C LEU A 76 -14.27 -16.58 0.65
N PRO A 77 -14.28 -17.19 1.84
CA PRO A 77 -13.78 -18.56 2.03
C PRO A 77 -14.66 -19.63 1.37
N TRP A 78 -15.93 -19.32 1.08
CA TRP A 78 -16.87 -20.20 0.38
C TRP A 78 -16.77 -20.12 -1.14
N MET A 79 -16.08 -19.10 -1.68
CA MET A 79 -15.89 -18.88 -3.12
C MET A 79 -14.53 -19.41 -3.58
N SER A 80 -14.49 -19.92 -4.82
CA SER A 80 -13.25 -20.32 -5.50
C SER A 80 -12.39 -19.12 -5.90
N VAL A 81 -11.18 -19.35 -6.43
CA VAL A 81 -10.30 -18.31 -7.01
C VAL A 81 -11.07 -17.52 -8.07
N TYR A 82 -11.69 -18.24 -9.03
CA TYR A 82 -12.46 -17.59 -10.09
C TYR A 82 -13.60 -16.74 -9.53
N GLU A 83 -14.40 -17.26 -8.62
CA GLU A 83 -15.56 -16.58 -8.05
C GLU A 83 -15.17 -15.34 -7.24
N ASN A 84 -14.06 -15.39 -6.48
CA ASN A 84 -13.54 -14.22 -5.74
C ASN A 84 -13.19 -13.05 -6.68
N ILE A 85 -12.57 -13.34 -7.82
CA ILE A 85 -12.20 -12.29 -8.80
C ILE A 85 -13.44 -11.88 -9.59
N HIS A 86 -14.26 -12.86 -10.06
CA HIS A 86 -15.45 -12.59 -10.84
C HIS A 86 -16.46 -11.69 -10.12
N LEU A 87 -16.63 -11.85 -8.80
CA LEU A 87 -17.53 -11.01 -8.01
C LEU A 87 -17.16 -9.53 -8.12
N ALA A 88 -15.89 -9.20 -7.97
CA ALA A 88 -15.41 -7.82 -8.06
C ALA A 88 -15.51 -7.25 -9.48
N VAL A 89 -15.11 -8.06 -10.48
CA VAL A 89 -15.22 -7.68 -11.90
C VAL A 89 -16.67 -7.46 -12.32
N LYS A 90 -17.59 -8.32 -11.89
CA LYS A 90 -19.01 -8.17 -12.17
C LYS A 90 -19.61 -6.90 -11.54
N ALA A 91 -19.16 -6.52 -10.33
CA ALA A 91 -19.60 -5.29 -9.69
C ALA A 91 -19.09 -4.05 -10.45
N ALA A 92 -17.86 -4.07 -10.94
CA ALA A 92 -17.27 -2.96 -11.68
C ALA A 92 -17.79 -2.83 -13.11
N PHE A 93 -18.10 -3.95 -13.75
CA PHE A 93 -18.50 -4.03 -15.17
C PHE A 93 -19.83 -4.74 -15.35
N ALA A 94 -20.86 -4.29 -14.63
CA ALA A 94 -22.18 -4.92 -14.60
C ALA A 94 -22.84 -5.05 -15.98
N GLN A 95 -22.46 -4.20 -16.95
CA GLN A 95 -22.99 -4.16 -18.31
C GLN A 95 -22.34 -5.20 -19.25
N TRP A 96 -21.25 -5.88 -18.83
CA TRP A 96 -20.59 -6.86 -19.67
C TRP A 96 -21.37 -8.19 -19.71
N ASP A 97 -21.37 -8.86 -20.87
CA ASP A 97 -21.91 -10.19 -21.00
C ASP A 97 -21.07 -11.25 -20.29
N ARG A 98 -21.65 -12.43 -20.12
CA ARG A 98 -21.00 -13.54 -19.39
C ARG A 98 -19.69 -13.98 -20.01
N LYS A 99 -19.58 -13.98 -21.33
CA LYS A 99 -18.37 -14.40 -22.03
C LYS A 99 -17.24 -13.43 -21.78
N ARG A 100 -17.49 -12.12 -21.95
CA ARG A 100 -16.51 -11.07 -21.71
C ARG A 100 -16.03 -11.05 -20.25
N LEU A 101 -16.95 -11.19 -19.29
CA LEU A 101 -16.59 -11.31 -17.86
C LEU A 101 -15.70 -12.53 -17.62
N HIS A 102 -16.06 -13.68 -18.19
CA HIS A 102 -15.29 -14.92 -18.06
C HIS A 102 -13.88 -14.77 -18.61
N ASP A 103 -13.73 -14.33 -19.86
CA ASP A 103 -12.45 -14.18 -20.55
C ASP A 103 -11.54 -13.17 -19.81
N TYR A 104 -12.15 -12.11 -19.29
CA TYR A 104 -11.43 -11.09 -18.51
C TYR A 104 -10.92 -11.64 -17.18
N VAL A 105 -11.73 -12.34 -16.41
CA VAL A 105 -11.34 -12.98 -15.15
C VAL A 105 -10.22 -14.00 -15.39
N GLN A 106 -10.35 -14.84 -16.43
CA GLN A 106 -9.32 -15.81 -16.79
C GLN A 106 -7.98 -15.15 -17.11
N ARG A 107 -8.00 -14.00 -17.81
CA ARG A 107 -6.78 -13.24 -18.08
C ARG A 107 -6.05 -12.82 -16.79
N TYR A 108 -6.76 -12.35 -15.76
CA TYR A 108 -6.13 -11.99 -14.48
C TYR A 108 -5.64 -13.21 -13.70
N ILE A 109 -6.36 -14.34 -13.74
CA ILE A 109 -5.90 -15.60 -13.14
C ILE A 109 -4.59 -16.05 -13.78
N HIS A 110 -4.49 -15.99 -15.11
CA HIS A 110 -3.25 -16.29 -15.82
C HIS A 110 -2.13 -15.31 -15.48
N MET A 111 -2.44 -14.02 -15.43
CA MET A 111 -1.45 -12.94 -15.14
C MET A 111 -0.78 -13.13 -13.78
N VAL A 112 -1.51 -13.64 -12.78
CA VAL A 112 -0.96 -13.90 -11.44
C VAL A 112 -0.50 -15.36 -11.26
N GLY A 113 -0.33 -16.12 -12.34
CA GLY A 113 0.20 -17.48 -12.31
C GLY A 113 -0.68 -18.49 -11.57
N LEU A 114 -2.01 -18.30 -11.57
CA LEU A 114 -2.98 -19.20 -10.90
C LEU A 114 -3.74 -20.10 -11.86
N ALA A 115 -3.32 -20.20 -13.12
CA ALA A 115 -3.89 -21.11 -14.10
C ALA A 115 -3.93 -22.56 -13.57
N GLY A 116 -5.07 -23.25 -13.74
CA GLY A 116 -5.32 -24.58 -13.18
C GLY A 116 -5.75 -24.61 -11.71
N SER A 117 -5.89 -23.42 -11.08
CA SER A 117 -6.36 -23.29 -9.68
C SER A 117 -7.72 -22.58 -9.56
N GLU A 118 -8.41 -22.35 -10.67
CA GLU A 118 -9.64 -21.55 -10.78
C GLU A 118 -10.73 -22.01 -9.81
N HIS A 119 -10.86 -23.32 -9.63
CA HIS A 119 -11.90 -23.94 -8.80
C HIS A 119 -11.51 -24.16 -7.35
N LYS A 120 -10.23 -23.93 -6.99
CA LYS A 120 -9.77 -24.09 -5.59
C LYS A 120 -10.36 -23.00 -4.71
N LYS A 121 -10.75 -23.38 -3.49
CA LYS A 121 -11.16 -22.44 -2.44
C LYS A 121 -9.96 -21.95 -1.64
N PRO A 122 -10.06 -20.80 -0.93
CA PRO A 122 -8.96 -20.24 -0.14
C PRO A 122 -8.29 -21.22 0.83
N ALA A 123 -9.03 -22.14 1.42
CA ALA A 123 -8.50 -23.16 2.33
C ALA A 123 -7.50 -24.13 1.65
N ALA A 124 -7.60 -24.32 0.33
CA ALA A 124 -6.72 -25.19 -0.46
C ALA A 124 -5.55 -24.42 -1.11
N LEU A 125 -5.35 -23.15 -0.77
CA LEU A 125 -4.32 -22.27 -1.33
C LEU A 125 -3.22 -21.99 -0.31
N SER A 126 -1.97 -21.89 -0.78
CA SER A 126 -0.88 -21.32 0.03
C SER A 126 -1.10 -19.83 0.33
N GLY A 127 -0.35 -19.27 1.30
CA GLY A 127 -0.39 -17.83 1.61
C GLY A 127 -0.13 -16.97 0.37
N GLY A 128 0.93 -17.28 -0.37
CA GLY A 128 1.24 -16.58 -1.62
C GLY A 128 0.16 -16.70 -2.69
N MET A 129 -0.46 -17.87 -2.85
CA MET A 129 -1.58 -18.01 -3.79
C MET A 129 -2.80 -17.17 -3.36
N ARG A 130 -3.10 -17.11 -2.06
CA ARG A 130 -4.18 -16.25 -1.55
C ARG A 130 -3.89 -14.77 -1.83
N GLN A 131 -2.65 -14.33 -1.65
CA GLN A 131 -2.24 -12.96 -1.95
C GLN A 131 -2.42 -12.64 -3.46
N ARG A 132 -1.99 -13.53 -4.33
CA ARG A 132 -2.17 -13.40 -5.78
C ARG A 132 -3.65 -13.26 -6.18
N VAL A 133 -4.55 -14.01 -5.53
CA VAL A 133 -6.01 -13.84 -5.75
C VAL A 133 -6.46 -12.45 -5.30
N GLY A 134 -5.99 -11.97 -4.14
CA GLY A 134 -6.29 -10.62 -3.63
C GLY A 134 -5.83 -9.52 -4.59
N LEU A 135 -4.59 -9.62 -5.08
CA LEU A 135 -4.04 -8.70 -6.08
C LEU A 135 -4.82 -8.73 -7.39
N ALA A 136 -5.06 -9.94 -7.94
CA ALA A 136 -5.83 -10.09 -9.18
C ALA A 136 -7.23 -9.48 -9.04
N ARG A 137 -7.91 -9.72 -7.91
CA ARG A 137 -9.22 -9.14 -7.61
C ARG A 137 -9.18 -7.60 -7.60
N ALA A 138 -8.17 -7.03 -6.96
CA ALA A 138 -8.04 -5.59 -6.84
C ALA A 138 -7.69 -4.92 -8.18
N PHE A 139 -6.72 -5.44 -8.92
CA PHE A 139 -6.34 -4.89 -10.21
C PHE A 139 -7.41 -5.07 -11.29
N ALA A 140 -8.17 -6.18 -11.25
CA ALA A 140 -9.20 -6.47 -12.24
C ALA A 140 -10.36 -5.46 -12.23
N VAL A 141 -10.58 -4.75 -11.14
CA VAL A 141 -11.59 -3.67 -11.03
C VAL A 141 -11.14 -2.40 -11.77
N GLN A 142 -9.85 -2.25 -12.06
CA GLN A 142 -9.23 -1.03 -12.61
C GLN A 142 -9.51 0.20 -11.75
N PRO A 143 -9.20 0.17 -10.44
CA PRO A 143 -9.47 1.29 -9.56
C PRO A 143 -8.55 2.48 -9.89
N LYS A 144 -8.93 3.69 -9.49
CA LYS A 144 -8.06 4.86 -9.55
C LYS A 144 -6.94 4.77 -8.52
N VAL A 145 -7.27 4.27 -7.33
CA VAL A 145 -6.34 4.11 -6.20
C VAL A 145 -6.35 2.67 -5.70
N LEU A 146 -5.18 2.09 -5.59
CA LEU A 146 -4.95 0.80 -4.96
C LEU A 146 -4.35 1.01 -3.58
N LEU A 147 -5.01 0.47 -2.58
CA LEU A 147 -4.63 0.56 -1.16
C LEU A 147 -4.12 -0.80 -0.71
N LEU A 148 -2.88 -0.85 -0.22
CA LEU A 148 -2.21 -2.10 0.17
C LEU A 148 -1.86 -2.03 1.66
N ASP A 149 -2.53 -2.83 2.48
CA ASP A 149 -2.27 -2.90 3.93
C ASP A 149 -1.38 -4.10 4.25
N GLU A 150 -0.10 -3.85 4.48
CA GLU A 150 0.94 -4.85 4.76
C GLU A 150 0.85 -6.09 3.85
N PRO A 151 0.86 -5.90 2.50
CA PRO A 151 0.45 -6.94 1.55
C PRO A 151 1.35 -8.18 1.55
N PHE A 152 2.52 -8.13 2.16
CA PHE A 152 3.48 -9.23 2.12
C PHE A 152 3.82 -9.82 3.50
N ALA A 153 3.18 -9.33 4.58
CA ALA A 153 3.53 -9.71 5.95
C ALA A 153 3.32 -11.20 6.26
N GLN A 154 2.36 -11.86 5.59
CA GLN A 154 2.01 -13.26 5.84
C GLN A 154 2.59 -14.24 4.80
N ILE A 155 3.67 -13.84 4.13
CA ILE A 155 4.27 -14.61 3.02
C ILE A 155 5.73 -14.93 3.35
N ASP A 156 6.15 -16.16 3.04
CA ASP A 156 7.55 -16.54 3.17
C ASP A 156 8.48 -15.71 2.26
N ALA A 157 9.74 -15.60 2.64
CA ALA A 157 10.69 -14.68 2.02
C ALA A 157 10.89 -14.91 0.50
N LEU A 158 10.95 -16.15 0.05
CA LEU A 158 11.16 -16.47 -1.38
C LEU A 158 9.92 -16.16 -2.22
N THR A 159 8.76 -16.55 -1.73
CA THR A 159 7.48 -16.27 -2.37
C THR A 159 7.17 -14.77 -2.39
N ARG A 160 7.59 -14.03 -1.35
CA ARG A 160 7.40 -12.59 -1.22
C ARG A 160 8.05 -11.83 -2.38
N VAL A 161 9.31 -12.14 -2.70
CA VAL A 161 10.02 -11.50 -3.82
C VAL A 161 9.25 -11.66 -5.13
N ASN A 162 8.83 -12.87 -5.44
CA ASN A 162 8.08 -13.15 -6.67
C ASN A 162 6.75 -12.36 -6.73
N ILE A 163 6.04 -12.24 -5.62
CA ILE A 163 4.76 -11.50 -5.59
C ILE A 163 4.99 -9.99 -5.69
N GLN A 164 6.08 -9.46 -5.12
CA GLN A 164 6.47 -8.06 -5.29
C GLN A 164 6.77 -7.75 -6.75
N ASP A 165 7.48 -8.63 -7.45
CA ASP A 165 7.77 -8.47 -8.88
C ASP A 165 6.48 -8.54 -9.72
N GLU A 166 5.56 -9.45 -9.40
CA GLU A 166 4.26 -9.54 -10.05
C GLU A 166 3.41 -8.28 -9.80
N LEU A 167 3.40 -7.75 -8.57
CA LEU A 167 2.75 -6.48 -8.25
C LEU A 167 3.31 -5.34 -9.12
N MET A 168 4.64 -5.24 -9.20
CA MET A 168 5.30 -4.20 -10.00
C MET A 168 5.02 -4.35 -11.49
N HIS A 169 4.95 -5.57 -12.00
CA HIS A 169 4.58 -5.83 -13.40
C HIS A 169 3.14 -5.37 -13.70
N MET A 170 2.18 -5.74 -12.83
CA MET A 170 0.80 -5.29 -12.96
C MET A 170 0.66 -3.77 -12.85
N TRP A 171 1.36 -3.17 -11.88
CA TRP A 171 1.33 -1.72 -11.67
C TRP A 171 1.91 -0.96 -12.87
N THR A 172 3.04 -1.42 -13.43
CA THR A 172 3.65 -0.82 -14.63
C THR A 172 2.69 -0.83 -15.83
N ALA A 173 1.89 -1.90 -15.95
CA ALA A 173 0.91 -2.02 -17.03
C ALA A 173 -0.34 -1.15 -16.84
N THR A 174 -0.71 -0.84 -15.60
CA THR A 174 -1.97 -0.14 -15.28
C THR A 174 -1.78 1.32 -14.86
N GLN A 175 -0.62 1.66 -14.32
CA GLN A 175 -0.29 3.00 -13.81
C GLN A 175 -1.32 3.52 -12.78
N ASN A 176 -1.88 2.62 -11.96
CA ASN A 176 -2.76 3.02 -10.86
C ASN A 176 -2.00 3.85 -9.83
N THR A 177 -2.66 4.78 -9.17
CA THR A 177 -2.11 5.39 -7.96
C THR A 177 -2.10 4.35 -6.84
N VAL A 178 -0.97 4.19 -6.15
CA VAL A 178 -0.83 3.18 -5.08
C VAL A 178 -0.45 3.86 -3.77
N PHE A 179 -1.18 3.53 -2.71
CA PHE A 179 -0.79 3.83 -1.35
C PHE A 179 -0.62 2.52 -0.59
N MET A 180 0.60 2.24 -0.17
CA MET A 180 0.98 1.01 0.54
C MET A 180 1.40 1.32 1.96
N VAL A 181 0.88 0.56 2.90
CA VAL A 181 1.36 0.55 4.28
C VAL A 181 2.25 -0.66 4.47
N THR A 182 3.43 -0.46 5.03
CA THR A 182 4.37 -1.55 5.37
C THR A 182 5.22 -1.15 6.57
N HIS A 183 5.71 -2.15 7.30
CA HIS A 183 6.77 -1.97 8.29
C HIS A 183 8.16 -2.39 7.75
N ASP A 184 8.22 -2.89 6.52
CA ASP A 184 9.46 -3.31 5.86
C ASP A 184 10.04 -2.17 5.02
N VAL A 185 11.20 -1.67 5.46
CA VAL A 185 11.90 -0.54 4.81
C VAL A 185 12.41 -0.92 3.41
N GLU A 186 12.81 -2.17 3.20
CA GLU A 186 13.29 -2.64 1.89
C GLU A 186 12.15 -2.67 0.88
N GLU A 187 10.96 -3.15 1.29
CA GLU A 187 9.76 -3.10 0.45
C GLU A 187 9.43 -1.66 0.05
N ALA A 188 9.45 -0.74 1.02
CA ALA A 188 9.17 0.65 0.75
C ALA A 188 10.15 1.24 -0.27
N ILE A 189 11.45 1.01 -0.13
CA ILE A 189 12.48 1.54 -1.04
C ILE A 189 12.38 0.91 -2.43
N LEU A 190 12.17 -0.39 -2.52
CA LEU A 190 12.17 -1.10 -3.80
C LEU A 190 10.92 -0.84 -4.63
N LEU A 191 9.77 -0.66 -3.97
CA LEU A 191 8.48 -0.61 -4.67
C LEU A 191 7.98 0.81 -4.89
N SER A 192 8.22 1.75 -3.96
CA SER A 192 7.58 3.07 -4.02
C SER A 192 8.45 4.16 -4.68
N ASP A 193 7.82 5.22 -5.14
CA ASP A 193 8.47 6.43 -5.63
C ASP A 193 8.78 7.39 -4.47
N ARG A 194 7.91 7.39 -3.45
CA ARG A 194 8.04 8.21 -2.23
C ARG A 194 7.69 7.39 -1.01
N ILE A 195 8.35 7.70 0.09
CA ILE A 195 8.12 7.05 1.39
C ILE A 195 7.68 8.10 2.40
N ALA A 196 6.45 7.96 2.91
CA ALA A 196 5.90 8.77 3.97
C ALA A 196 6.30 8.17 5.33
N LEU A 197 7.01 8.92 6.15
CA LEU A 197 7.49 8.48 7.47
C LEU A 197 6.56 8.98 8.56
N MET A 198 6.00 8.04 9.34
CA MET A 198 5.07 8.32 10.41
C MET A 198 5.74 8.16 11.78
N THR A 199 5.53 9.11 12.69
CA THR A 199 6.02 9.02 14.07
C THR A 199 5.29 7.93 14.84
N SER A 200 5.74 7.60 16.06
CA SER A 200 5.04 6.67 16.94
C SER A 200 3.79 7.31 17.55
N GLY A 201 2.71 6.50 17.67
CA GLY A 201 1.49 6.93 18.37
C GLY A 201 1.61 6.91 19.92
N PRO A 202 0.63 7.42 20.66
CA PRO A 202 -0.56 8.16 20.19
C PRO A 202 -0.18 9.53 19.62
N GLU A 203 -1.16 10.16 18.95
CA GLU A 203 -0.94 11.45 18.27
C GLU A 203 0.20 11.40 17.23
N ALA A 204 0.29 10.28 16.49
CA ALA A 204 1.27 10.16 15.44
C ALA A 204 1.07 11.23 14.35
N GLU A 205 2.16 11.67 13.74
CA GLU A 205 2.16 12.68 12.70
C GLU A 205 2.92 12.19 11.47
N LEU A 206 2.61 12.72 10.31
CA LEU A 206 3.44 12.57 9.12
C LEU A 206 4.67 13.48 9.30
N ALA A 207 5.80 12.88 9.66
CA ALA A 207 7.01 13.63 9.96
C ALA A 207 7.71 14.12 8.70
N GLU A 208 7.77 13.26 7.67
CA GLU A 208 8.59 13.53 6.49
C GLU A 208 8.16 12.66 5.30
N ILE A 209 8.48 13.12 4.10
CA ILE A 209 8.34 12.36 2.86
C ILE A 209 9.71 12.28 2.21
N VAL A 210 10.18 11.04 1.98
CA VAL A 210 11.47 10.74 1.36
C VAL A 210 11.24 10.36 -0.10
N ASP A 211 11.87 11.06 -1.03
CA ASP A 211 11.89 10.68 -2.45
C ASP A 211 12.90 9.55 -2.67
N VAL A 212 12.46 8.46 -3.29
CA VAL A 212 13.31 7.27 -3.52
C VAL A 212 14.24 7.48 -4.70
N GLY A 213 13.78 8.11 -5.78
CA GLY A 213 14.61 8.60 -6.90
C GLY A 213 15.23 7.55 -7.82
N PHE A 214 15.03 6.25 -7.59
CA PHE A 214 15.56 5.22 -8.48
C PHE A 214 14.70 5.10 -9.74
N PRO A 215 15.33 5.04 -10.94
CA PRO A 215 14.61 4.88 -12.20
C PRO A 215 13.86 3.54 -12.25
N ARG A 216 12.82 3.48 -13.09
CA ARG A 216 12.07 2.25 -13.36
C ARG A 216 12.35 1.74 -14.78
N PRO A 217 12.30 0.43 -15.08
CA PRO A 217 12.05 -0.64 -14.12
C PRO A 217 13.22 -0.85 -13.15
N ARG A 218 12.94 -1.19 -11.90
CA ARG A 218 13.95 -1.47 -10.88
C ARG A 218 14.30 -2.95 -10.89
N ILE A 219 15.57 -3.25 -11.07
CA ILE A 219 16.11 -4.60 -10.85
C ILE A 219 16.64 -4.62 -9.43
N ARG A 220 16.06 -5.47 -8.58
CA ARG A 220 16.30 -5.54 -7.14
C ARG A 220 17.78 -5.53 -6.78
N GLU A 221 18.54 -6.46 -7.36
CA GLU A 221 19.96 -6.63 -7.07
C GLU A 221 20.75 -5.35 -7.44
N GLN A 222 20.46 -4.76 -8.61
CA GLN A 222 21.14 -3.56 -9.06
C GLN A 222 20.83 -2.35 -8.15
N VAL A 223 19.58 -2.20 -7.72
CA VAL A 223 19.19 -1.10 -6.81
C VAL A 223 19.83 -1.28 -5.43
N MET A 224 19.86 -2.51 -4.91
CA MET A 224 20.44 -2.81 -3.58
C MET A 224 21.96 -2.58 -3.53
N ASP A 225 22.65 -2.70 -4.66
CA ASP A 225 24.10 -2.44 -4.77
C ASP A 225 24.45 -0.94 -4.86
N LEU A 226 23.46 -0.06 -5.06
CA LEU A 226 23.69 1.38 -5.13
C LEU A 226 24.01 1.97 -3.74
N PRO A 227 25.00 2.88 -3.62
CA PRO A 227 25.29 3.58 -2.37
C PRO A 227 24.06 4.37 -1.83
N GLU A 228 23.26 4.91 -2.73
CA GLU A 228 22.02 5.65 -2.43
C GLU A 228 20.99 4.77 -1.71
N TYR A 229 20.86 3.50 -2.10
CA TYR A 229 19.98 2.55 -1.42
C TYR A 229 20.37 2.39 0.05
N SER A 230 21.65 2.12 0.31
CA SER A 230 22.17 1.96 1.66
C SER A 230 21.99 3.24 2.50
N ARG A 231 22.15 4.42 1.88
CA ARG A 231 21.96 5.72 2.53
C ARG A 231 20.49 5.93 2.91
N ILE A 232 19.55 5.72 1.99
CA ILE A 232 18.11 5.84 2.25
C ILE A 232 17.67 4.85 3.32
N LYS A 233 18.08 3.58 3.20
CA LYS A 233 17.76 2.54 4.19
C LYS A 233 18.26 2.91 5.58
N LYS A 234 19.52 3.31 5.70
CA LYS A 234 20.11 3.75 6.98
C LYS A 234 19.36 4.94 7.56
N TYR A 235 19.01 5.91 6.73
CA TYR A 235 18.26 7.09 7.14
C TYR A 235 16.89 6.72 7.73
N ILE A 236 16.10 5.93 7.01
CA ILE A 236 14.76 5.50 7.47
C ILE A 236 14.87 4.66 8.75
N MET A 237 15.82 3.72 8.80
CA MET A 237 16.05 2.91 10.00
C MET A 237 16.44 3.75 11.23
N GLN A 238 17.25 4.81 11.03
CA GLN A 238 17.60 5.73 12.09
C GLN A 238 16.41 6.59 12.53
N PHE A 239 15.59 7.06 11.58
CA PHE A 239 14.34 7.76 11.88
C PHE A 239 13.41 6.87 12.74
N LEU A 240 13.17 5.63 12.34
CA LEU A 240 12.34 4.70 13.11
C LEU A 240 12.90 4.47 14.50
N LYS A 241 14.21 4.25 14.64
CA LYS A 241 14.86 4.08 15.95
C LYS A 241 14.67 5.29 16.86
N ASN A 242 14.84 6.50 16.32
CA ASN A 242 14.73 7.75 17.11
C ASN A 242 13.28 8.04 17.52
N ASN A 243 12.30 7.56 16.75
CA ASN A 243 10.87 7.72 17.01
C ASN A 243 10.23 6.48 17.67
N SER A 244 11.02 5.52 18.19
CA SER A 244 10.50 4.40 18.98
C SER A 244 10.18 4.85 20.41
N ARG A 245 9.11 4.34 21.01
CA ARG A 245 8.70 4.69 22.38
C ARG A 245 9.75 4.37 23.45
N GLU A 246 10.64 3.44 23.18
CA GLU A 246 11.70 3.04 24.14
C GLU A 246 12.78 4.11 24.32
N VAL A 247 12.93 5.04 23.39
CA VAL A 247 13.96 6.11 23.42
C VAL A 247 13.45 7.42 24.05
N SER A 248 12.14 7.57 24.28
CA SER A 248 11.51 8.83 24.75
C SER A 248 11.75 9.18 26.22
N ALA A 249 12.65 8.50 26.92
CA ALA A 249 13.11 8.88 28.25
C ALA A 249 14.42 9.68 28.16
N GLY A 250 14.35 10.91 27.62
CA GLY A 250 15.39 11.93 27.76
C GLY A 250 16.21 12.22 26.50
N GLY A 251 15.94 13.37 25.89
CA GLY A 251 16.87 14.03 24.99
C GLY A 251 16.19 14.82 23.87
N ALA A 252 16.21 16.14 24.00
CA ALA A 252 15.85 17.04 22.90
C ALA A 252 16.80 16.84 21.71
N VAL A 253 16.22 16.64 20.51
CA VAL A 253 16.99 16.51 19.27
C VAL A 253 17.27 17.90 18.70
N PRO A 254 18.54 18.29 18.43
CA PRO A 254 18.85 19.51 17.68
C PRO A 254 18.42 19.33 16.21
N GLY A 255 17.73 20.33 15.67
CA GLY A 255 17.27 20.34 14.29
C GLY A 255 18.42 20.15 13.30
N ALA A 256 18.38 19.08 12.54
CA ALA A 256 19.22 18.88 11.37
C ALA A 256 18.44 19.33 10.14
N GLY A 257 18.86 20.44 9.55
CA GLY A 257 18.31 20.94 8.29
C GLY A 257 18.56 19.94 7.16
N VAL A 258 17.49 19.53 6.49
CA VAL A 258 17.54 18.66 5.32
C VAL A 258 17.75 19.50 4.08
N LEU A 259 18.82 19.22 3.33
CA LEU A 259 19.06 19.76 1.99
C LEU A 259 18.07 19.15 1.01
N VAL A 260 17.03 19.91 0.66
CA VAL A 260 16.15 19.59 -0.48
C VAL A 260 16.91 19.96 -1.75
N SER A 261 17.32 18.97 -2.54
CA SER A 261 17.80 19.21 -3.90
C SER A 261 16.61 19.60 -4.78
N LYS A 262 16.64 20.81 -5.33
CA LYS A 262 15.69 21.27 -6.34
C LYS A 262 15.76 20.37 -7.58
N PRO A 263 14.63 20.15 -8.30
CA PRO A 263 14.68 19.48 -9.59
C PRO A 263 15.54 20.30 -10.56
N VAL A 264 16.39 19.59 -11.29
CA VAL A 264 17.17 20.17 -12.41
C VAL A 264 16.19 20.64 -13.46
N GLY A 265 16.20 21.92 -13.76
CA GLY A 265 15.30 22.60 -14.67
C GLY A 265 15.38 22.04 -16.07
N ALA A 266 14.23 21.95 -16.70
CA ALA A 266 14.10 21.95 -18.14
C ALA A 266 14.38 23.39 -18.61
N GLU A 267 15.48 23.59 -19.31
CA GLU A 267 15.68 24.75 -20.17
C GLU A 267 15.79 24.30 -21.64
N ALA A 268 14.95 24.97 -22.44
CA ALA A 268 14.92 25.15 -23.92
C ALA A 268 14.68 23.91 -24.77
#